data_58c68abd0823364fdde54dd9b6facfad
#
_entry.id   58c68abd0823364fdde54dd9b6facfad
#
_cell.length_a   1.000
_cell.length_b   1.000
_cell.length_c   1.000
_cell.angle_alpha   90.00
_cell.angle_beta   90.00
_cell.angle_gamma   90.00
#
_symmetry.space_group_name_H-M   'P 1'
#
loop_
_entity.id
_entity.type
_entity.pdbx_description
1 polymer ?
#
loop_
_entity_poly.entity_id
_entity_poly.type
_entity_poly.pdbx_seq_one_letter_code
_entity_poly.pdbx_strand_id
1 'polypeptide(L)'
;MAVCNVMNYREAAELLHITQPAVTQHIQFLEKEYGCRLFLYENRKLIKTPAAQMLEDYLRSVQQRENFLREKIKNNGLRELCIGATKTIGDYVITDRIHDFLNQPDTALTLIVDNTKHLLHLLEQNTLDYAIIEGFFDKNRFGSQLYRREPFVGICPKDHPFAGREVSVEEILKETLIHRENGSGTLAILEEKLLEHNESLERFHRHICISSFKMIIDLIKSGYGISFVYEVLAKRDPELGIFTLKGEPIVREFNVIYLKHADVREKMEWFL
;
A
#
# COMPACT_ATOMS: atom_id res chain seq x y z
N MET A 1 -10.72 22.89 -2.28
CA MET A 1 -10.82 21.43 -2.58
C MET A 1 -11.18 21.15 -4.04
N ALA A 2 -12.35 21.52 -4.57
CA ALA A 2 -12.76 21.19 -5.96
C ALA A 2 -11.73 21.57 -7.02
N VAL A 3 -11.19 22.81 -6.98
CA VAL A 3 -10.15 23.25 -7.92
C VAL A 3 -8.86 22.40 -7.80
N CYS A 4 -8.47 21.99 -6.59
CA CYS A 4 -7.29 21.16 -6.37
C CYS A 4 -7.44 19.75 -6.99
N ASN A 5 -8.66 19.22 -7.02
CA ASN A 5 -8.94 17.88 -7.55
C ASN A 5 -8.88 17.84 -9.08
N VAL A 6 -9.43 18.87 -9.75
CA VAL A 6 -9.55 18.87 -11.21
C VAL A 6 -8.54 19.78 -11.91
N MET A 7 -7.86 20.67 -11.18
CA MET A 7 -6.90 21.65 -11.71
C MET A 7 -7.45 22.48 -12.87
N ASN A 8 -8.75 22.80 -12.83
CA ASN A 8 -9.49 23.56 -13.84
C ASN A 8 -10.67 24.29 -13.19
N TYR A 9 -10.73 25.61 -13.34
CA TYR A 9 -11.80 26.43 -12.75
C TYR A 9 -13.18 26.15 -13.32
N ARG A 10 -13.27 25.82 -14.63
CA ARG A 10 -14.54 25.50 -15.28
C ARG A 10 -15.08 24.14 -14.80
N GLU A 11 -14.24 23.12 -14.81
CA GLU A 11 -14.62 21.79 -14.31
C GLU A 11 -14.98 21.84 -12.82
N ALA A 12 -14.23 22.61 -12.01
CA ALA A 12 -14.58 22.82 -10.61
C ALA A 12 -15.93 23.52 -10.42
N ALA A 13 -16.28 24.45 -11.29
CA ALA A 13 -17.58 25.13 -11.27
C ALA A 13 -18.73 24.17 -11.62
N GLU A 14 -18.53 23.29 -12.60
CA GLU A 14 -19.48 22.24 -12.96
C GLU A 14 -19.70 21.26 -11.79
N LEU A 15 -18.62 20.80 -11.12
CA LEU A 15 -18.71 19.95 -9.93
C LEU A 15 -19.44 20.59 -8.76
N LEU A 16 -19.30 21.90 -8.59
CA LEU A 16 -19.93 22.64 -7.50
C LEU A 16 -21.31 23.18 -7.85
N HIS A 17 -21.79 22.97 -9.08
CA HIS A 17 -23.04 23.53 -9.58
C HIS A 17 -23.14 25.05 -9.46
N ILE A 18 -22.03 25.75 -9.70
CA ILE A 18 -21.93 27.23 -9.70
C ILE A 18 -21.27 27.73 -10.98
N THR A 19 -21.18 29.04 -11.15
CA THR A 19 -20.53 29.63 -12.32
C THR A 19 -19.00 29.70 -12.14
N GLN A 20 -18.25 29.62 -13.24
CA GLN A 20 -16.79 29.75 -13.23
C GLN A 20 -16.32 31.11 -12.64
N PRO A 21 -16.96 32.28 -12.91
CA PRO A 21 -16.64 33.52 -12.23
C PRO A 21 -16.80 33.44 -10.71
N ALA A 22 -17.80 32.72 -10.19
CA ALA A 22 -17.96 32.54 -8.75
C ALA A 22 -16.79 31.74 -8.15
N VAL A 23 -16.35 30.65 -8.81
CA VAL A 23 -15.14 29.91 -8.37
C VAL A 23 -13.93 30.84 -8.33
N THR A 24 -13.73 31.64 -9.37
CA THR A 24 -12.62 32.61 -9.42
C THR A 24 -12.67 33.61 -8.26
N GLN A 25 -13.85 34.14 -7.96
CA GLN A 25 -14.03 35.08 -6.84
C GLN A 25 -13.74 34.41 -5.49
N HIS A 26 -14.18 33.16 -5.29
CA HIS A 26 -13.86 32.42 -4.06
C HIS A 26 -12.36 32.17 -3.91
N ILE A 27 -11.65 31.82 -4.97
CA ILE A 27 -10.19 31.67 -4.91
C ILE A 27 -9.50 33.00 -4.62
N GLN A 28 -9.89 34.09 -5.31
CA GLN A 28 -9.33 35.41 -5.06
C GLN A 28 -9.59 35.90 -3.64
N PHE A 29 -10.77 35.61 -3.08
CA PHE A 29 -11.07 35.89 -1.68
C PHE A 29 -10.10 35.16 -0.72
N LEU A 30 -9.88 33.84 -0.94
CA LEU A 30 -8.93 33.07 -0.14
C LEU A 30 -7.50 33.60 -0.31
N GLU A 31 -7.07 33.89 -1.53
CA GLU A 31 -5.75 34.47 -1.80
C GLU A 31 -5.54 35.81 -1.07
N LYS A 32 -6.57 36.65 -0.99
CA LYS A 32 -6.55 37.91 -0.25
C LYS A 32 -6.48 37.65 1.26
N GLU A 33 -7.27 36.72 1.76
CA GLU A 33 -7.33 36.41 3.20
C GLU A 33 -5.99 35.85 3.70
N TYR A 34 -5.37 34.94 2.93
CA TYR A 34 -4.06 34.34 3.27
C TYR A 34 -2.86 35.16 2.78
N GLY A 35 -3.06 36.25 2.05
CA GLY A 35 -2.00 37.12 1.57
C GLY A 35 -1.03 36.47 0.57
N CYS A 36 -1.45 35.42 -0.11
CA CYS A 36 -0.60 34.66 -1.02
C CYS A 36 -1.38 34.13 -2.22
N ARG A 37 -0.69 33.83 -3.34
CA ARG A 37 -1.28 33.13 -4.46
C ARG A 37 -1.42 31.64 -4.16
N LEU A 38 -2.60 31.10 -4.46
CA LEU A 38 -2.86 29.67 -4.31
C LEU A 38 -2.67 28.92 -5.62
N PHE A 39 -2.99 29.56 -6.75
CA PHE A 39 -2.85 28.96 -8.07
C PHE A 39 -2.11 29.90 -9.04
N LEU A 40 -1.31 29.31 -9.92
CA LEU A 40 -0.58 30.00 -10.98
C LEU A 40 -0.88 29.35 -12.33
N TYR A 41 -0.78 30.13 -13.41
CA TYR A 41 -0.81 29.59 -14.75
C TYR A 41 0.61 29.50 -15.31
N GLU A 42 1.06 28.29 -15.61
CA GLU A 42 2.32 28.05 -16.32
C GLU A 42 2.04 27.22 -17.58
N ASN A 43 2.55 27.67 -18.71
CA ASN A 43 2.33 27.00 -20.00
C ASN A 43 0.85 26.64 -20.28
N ARG A 44 -0.06 27.55 -19.96
CA ARG A 44 -1.52 27.39 -20.06
C ARG A 44 -2.13 26.31 -19.17
N LYS A 45 -1.38 25.79 -18.21
CA LYS A 45 -1.87 24.84 -17.20
C LYS A 45 -1.97 25.53 -15.85
N LEU A 46 -3.03 25.22 -15.13
CA LEU A 46 -3.18 25.64 -13.74
C LEU A 46 -2.28 24.75 -12.86
N ILE A 47 -1.48 25.37 -12.00
CA ILE A 47 -0.61 24.68 -11.05
C ILE A 47 -0.86 25.18 -9.62
N LYS A 48 -0.75 24.29 -8.64
CA LYS A 48 -0.82 24.63 -7.22
C LYS A 48 0.49 25.27 -6.76
N THR A 49 0.39 26.32 -5.94
CA THR A 49 1.54 26.81 -5.17
C THR A 49 1.78 25.94 -3.93
N PRO A 50 2.95 26.02 -3.28
CA PRO A 50 3.16 25.38 -1.97
C PRO A 50 2.12 25.80 -0.91
N ALA A 51 1.69 27.07 -0.94
CA ALA A 51 0.64 27.57 -0.05
C ALA A 51 -0.71 26.89 -0.31
N ALA A 52 -1.08 26.67 -1.57
CA ALA A 52 -2.29 25.92 -1.93
C ALA A 52 -2.21 24.47 -1.46
N GLN A 53 -1.05 23.82 -1.56
CA GLN A 53 -0.87 22.47 -1.06
C GLN A 53 -1.04 22.41 0.47
N MET A 54 -0.42 23.33 1.22
CA MET A 54 -0.58 23.41 2.68
C MET A 54 -2.04 23.62 3.08
N LEU A 55 -2.76 24.52 2.39
CA LEU A 55 -4.18 24.78 2.65
C LEU A 55 -5.05 23.56 2.29
N GLU A 56 -4.76 22.87 1.21
CA GLU A 56 -5.46 21.65 0.84
C GLU A 56 -5.29 20.55 1.89
N ASP A 57 -4.07 20.31 2.36
CA ASP A 57 -3.76 19.31 3.38
C ASP A 57 -4.49 19.64 4.70
N TYR A 58 -4.52 20.91 5.08
CA TYR A 58 -5.29 21.37 6.23
C TYR A 58 -6.79 21.13 6.07
N LEU A 59 -7.37 21.50 4.94
CA LEU A 59 -8.79 21.31 4.67
C LEU A 59 -9.19 19.83 4.61
N ARG A 60 -8.32 18.96 4.09
CA ARG A 60 -8.52 17.51 4.14
C ARG A 60 -8.56 16.99 5.58
N SER A 61 -7.66 17.49 6.43
CA SER A 61 -7.65 17.10 7.86
C SER A 61 -8.93 17.53 8.59
N VAL A 62 -9.43 18.74 8.30
CA VAL A 62 -10.68 19.24 8.90
C VAL A 62 -11.86 18.37 8.43
N GLN A 63 -11.94 18.06 7.16
CA GLN A 63 -13.00 17.22 6.60
C GLN A 63 -13.00 15.81 7.19
N GLN A 64 -11.83 15.22 7.40
CA GLN A 64 -11.72 13.93 8.08
C GLN A 64 -12.22 13.98 9.53
N ARG A 65 -11.82 15.00 10.29
CA ARG A 65 -12.28 15.17 11.68
C ARG A 65 -13.79 15.38 11.74
N GLU A 66 -14.35 16.14 10.81
CA GLU A 66 -15.80 16.32 10.70
C GLU A 66 -16.52 15.02 10.39
N ASN A 67 -16.03 14.25 9.42
CA ASN A 67 -16.60 12.94 9.07
C ASN A 67 -16.53 11.98 10.28
N PHE A 68 -15.37 11.90 10.93
CA PHE A 68 -15.19 11.10 12.15
C PHE A 68 -16.17 11.50 13.27
N LEU A 69 -16.37 12.81 13.50
CA LEU A 69 -17.33 13.31 14.47
C LEU A 69 -18.77 12.94 14.09
N ARG A 70 -19.12 13.08 12.80
CA ARG A 70 -20.43 12.69 12.29
C ARG A 70 -20.69 11.19 12.45
N GLU A 71 -19.70 10.36 12.19
CA GLU A 71 -19.76 8.92 12.42
C GLU A 71 -19.93 8.59 13.90
N LYS A 72 -19.13 9.18 14.79
CA LYS A 72 -19.30 9.01 16.26
C LYS A 72 -20.69 9.40 16.74
N ILE A 73 -21.24 10.50 16.23
CA ILE A 73 -22.59 10.95 16.59
C ILE A 73 -23.68 9.99 16.08
N LYS A 74 -23.51 9.45 14.85
CA LYS A 74 -24.49 8.55 14.24
C LYS A 74 -24.44 7.12 14.80
N ASN A 75 -23.24 6.63 15.08
CA ASN A 75 -23.00 5.20 15.30
C ASN A 75 -23.12 4.75 16.76
N ASN A 76 -23.59 5.60 17.69
CA ASN A 76 -23.90 5.21 19.09
C ASN A 76 -22.88 4.26 19.74
N GLY A 77 -21.58 4.42 19.46
CA GLY A 77 -20.52 3.56 19.99
C GLY A 77 -20.01 2.47 19.03
N LEU A 78 -20.54 2.34 17.83
CA LEU A 78 -20.03 1.40 16.82
C LEU A 78 -18.58 1.75 16.44
N ARG A 79 -17.68 0.78 16.56
CA ARG A 79 -16.28 0.87 16.14
C ARG A 79 -16.16 0.48 14.68
N GLU A 80 -16.33 1.44 13.80
CA GLU A 80 -16.17 1.23 12.37
C GLU A 80 -14.73 1.44 11.93
N LEU A 81 -14.17 0.44 11.24
CA LEU A 81 -12.80 0.41 10.78
C LEU A 81 -12.74 0.07 9.29
N CYS A 82 -12.15 0.96 8.49
CA CYS A 82 -11.91 0.72 7.07
C CYS A 82 -10.41 0.71 6.80
N ILE A 83 -9.83 -0.47 6.58
CA ILE A 83 -8.38 -0.64 6.44
C ILE A 83 -7.99 -1.29 5.12
N GLY A 84 -6.78 -0.96 4.66
CA GLY A 84 -6.14 -1.62 3.54
C GLY A 84 -5.06 -2.59 3.99
N ALA A 85 -4.83 -3.64 3.22
CA ALA A 85 -3.66 -4.51 3.39
C ALA A 85 -3.13 -4.96 2.04
N THR A 86 -1.81 -5.06 1.89
CA THR A 86 -1.26 -5.73 0.71
C THR A 86 -1.53 -7.23 0.77
N LYS A 87 -1.49 -7.89 -0.38
CA LYS A 87 -1.96 -9.29 -0.52
C LYS A 87 -1.32 -10.25 0.47
N THR A 88 0.00 -10.16 0.69
CA THR A 88 0.67 -11.00 1.69
C THR A 88 0.11 -10.75 3.10
N ILE A 89 -0.04 -9.48 3.45
CA ILE A 89 -0.49 -9.09 4.79
C ILE A 89 -1.96 -9.46 4.99
N GLY A 90 -2.82 -9.12 4.03
CA GLY A 90 -4.25 -9.40 4.10
C GLY A 90 -4.58 -10.89 4.18
N ASP A 91 -3.90 -11.70 3.35
CA ASP A 91 -4.20 -13.13 3.25
C ASP A 91 -3.51 -13.97 4.34
N TYR A 92 -2.33 -13.55 4.86
CA TYR A 92 -1.48 -14.41 5.67
C TYR A 92 -1.07 -13.84 7.03
N VAL A 93 -1.25 -12.54 7.30
CA VAL A 93 -0.67 -11.90 8.48
C VAL A 93 -1.71 -11.45 9.49
N ILE A 94 -2.76 -10.76 9.04
CA ILE A 94 -3.68 -10.05 9.93
C ILE A 94 -4.93 -10.84 10.33
N THR A 95 -5.05 -12.11 9.92
CA THR A 95 -6.24 -12.95 10.19
C THR A 95 -6.60 -12.99 11.68
N ASP A 96 -5.61 -13.22 12.55
CA ASP A 96 -5.83 -13.32 13.99
C ASP A 96 -6.30 -11.97 14.57
N ARG A 97 -5.74 -10.86 14.09
CA ARG A 97 -6.17 -9.50 14.47
C ARG A 97 -7.60 -9.19 14.05
N ILE A 98 -8.00 -9.70 12.88
CA ILE A 98 -9.39 -9.59 12.43
C ILE A 98 -10.32 -10.34 13.39
N HIS A 99 -9.97 -11.57 13.78
CA HIS A 99 -10.74 -12.33 14.76
C HIS A 99 -10.86 -11.59 16.09
N ASP A 100 -9.73 -11.09 16.62
CA ASP A 100 -9.72 -10.36 17.88
C ASP A 100 -10.60 -9.11 17.83
N PHE A 101 -10.54 -8.36 16.73
CA PHE A 101 -11.37 -7.17 16.53
C PHE A 101 -12.86 -7.51 16.43
N LEU A 102 -13.22 -8.51 15.62
CA LEU A 102 -14.63 -8.90 15.41
C LEU A 102 -15.26 -9.59 16.64
N ASN A 103 -14.47 -10.12 17.57
CA ASN A 103 -14.96 -10.64 18.84
C ASN A 103 -15.33 -9.52 19.85
N GLN A 104 -14.99 -8.28 19.58
CA GLN A 104 -15.41 -7.13 20.40
C GLN A 104 -16.84 -6.73 20.02
N PRO A 105 -17.67 -6.25 20.98
CA PRO A 105 -19.01 -5.79 20.67
C PRO A 105 -18.98 -4.51 19.81
N ASP A 106 -20.03 -4.33 19.06
CA ASP A 106 -20.27 -3.11 18.28
C ASP A 106 -19.12 -2.75 17.33
N THR A 107 -18.63 -3.74 16.59
CA THR A 107 -17.54 -3.57 15.60
C THR A 107 -18.07 -3.76 14.18
N ALA A 108 -17.55 -2.95 13.25
CA ALA A 108 -17.73 -3.10 11.81
C ALA A 108 -16.36 -2.96 11.11
N LEU A 109 -16.04 -3.89 10.21
CA LEU A 109 -14.76 -3.91 9.49
C LEU A 109 -14.99 -3.94 7.99
N THR A 110 -14.35 -3.02 7.28
CA THR A 110 -14.11 -3.10 5.84
C THR A 110 -12.62 -3.31 5.62
N LEU A 111 -12.23 -4.44 5.02
CA LEU A 111 -10.85 -4.73 4.64
C LEU A 111 -10.72 -4.74 3.12
N ILE A 112 -9.85 -3.90 2.57
CA ILE A 112 -9.51 -3.88 1.15
C ILE A 112 -8.11 -4.48 0.98
N VAL A 113 -8.02 -5.60 0.24
CA VAL A 113 -6.76 -6.27 -0.07
C VAL A 113 -6.37 -5.97 -1.51
N ASP A 114 -5.26 -5.22 -1.70
CA ASP A 114 -4.80 -4.82 -3.04
C ASP A 114 -3.27 -4.56 -3.04
N ASN A 115 -2.74 -4.08 -4.17
CA ASN A 115 -1.35 -3.64 -4.27
C ASN A 115 -1.11 -2.30 -3.57
N THR A 116 0.15 -2.03 -3.22
CA THR A 116 0.56 -0.81 -2.51
C THR A 116 0.10 0.46 -3.20
N LYS A 117 0.23 0.56 -4.51
CA LYS A 117 -0.12 1.77 -5.28
C LYS A 117 -1.61 2.12 -5.16
N HIS A 118 -2.47 1.13 -5.26
CA HIS A 118 -3.92 1.33 -5.13
C HIS A 118 -4.30 1.69 -3.69
N LEU A 119 -3.73 1.02 -2.70
CA LEU A 119 -3.98 1.34 -1.28
C LEU A 119 -3.55 2.76 -0.91
N LEU A 120 -2.39 3.23 -1.41
CA LEU A 120 -1.95 4.61 -1.23
C LEU A 120 -2.95 5.60 -1.83
N HIS A 121 -3.47 5.31 -3.02
CA HIS A 121 -4.50 6.13 -3.67
C HIS A 121 -5.80 6.19 -2.85
N LEU A 122 -6.25 5.06 -2.31
CA LEU A 122 -7.43 5.02 -1.44
C LEU A 122 -7.25 5.81 -0.14
N LEU A 123 -6.03 5.78 0.44
CA LEU A 123 -5.67 6.64 1.58
C LEU A 123 -5.78 8.13 1.21
N GLU A 124 -5.25 8.52 0.06
CA GLU A 124 -5.33 9.92 -0.42
C GLU A 124 -6.76 10.39 -0.65
N GLN A 125 -7.64 9.48 -1.01
CA GLN A 125 -9.08 9.74 -1.16
C GLN A 125 -9.85 9.70 0.18
N ASN A 126 -9.17 9.43 1.30
CA ASN A 126 -9.80 9.20 2.61
C ASN A 126 -10.83 8.05 2.62
N THR A 127 -10.66 7.05 1.75
CA THR A 127 -11.50 5.84 1.71
C THR A 127 -11.05 4.83 2.76
N LEU A 128 -9.78 4.87 3.16
CA LEU A 128 -9.19 4.03 4.21
C LEU A 128 -8.78 4.89 5.40
N ASP A 129 -8.92 4.35 6.59
CA ASP A 129 -8.36 4.94 7.81
C ASP A 129 -6.84 4.82 7.81
N TYR A 130 -6.34 3.62 7.55
CA TYR A 130 -4.93 3.32 7.37
C TYR A 130 -4.76 2.06 6.51
N ALA A 131 -3.54 1.78 6.09
CA ALA A 131 -3.21 0.54 5.40
C ALA A 131 -1.96 -0.11 6.00
N ILE A 132 -1.89 -1.44 5.96
CA ILE A 132 -0.71 -2.19 6.36
C ILE A 132 -0.06 -2.70 5.07
N ILE A 133 1.15 -2.23 4.80
CA ILE A 133 1.82 -2.52 3.54
C ILE A 133 3.25 -3.03 3.75
N GLU A 134 3.70 -3.82 2.80
CA GLU A 134 5.12 -4.01 2.49
C GLU A 134 5.50 -3.14 1.29
N GLY A 135 6.75 -2.71 1.21
CA GLY A 135 7.28 -1.96 0.08
C GLY A 135 7.44 -0.47 0.32
N PHE A 136 7.69 0.25 -0.77
CA PHE A 136 8.06 1.66 -0.72
C PHE A 136 6.85 2.58 -0.74
N PHE A 137 6.94 3.66 0.04
CA PHE A 137 5.97 4.75 0.07
C PHE A 137 6.67 6.07 0.34
N ASP A 138 6.04 7.17 -0.05
CA ASP A 138 6.58 8.51 0.17
C ASP A 138 6.38 8.96 1.63
N LYS A 139 7.47 8.94 2.40
CA LYS A 139 7.50 9.38 3.81
C LYS A 139 7.18 10.88 4.00
N ASN A 140 7.20 11.69 2.94
CA ASN A 140 6.78 13.09 3.02
C ASN A 140 5.26 13.23 3.08
N ARG A 141 4.54 12.33 2.41
CA ARG A 141 3.07 12.35 2.28
C ARG A 141 2.38 11.54 3.37
N PHE A 142 2.97 10.42 3.77
CA PHE A 142 2.38 9.46 4.69
C PHE A 142 3.13 9.41 6.03
N GLY A 143 2.39 9.30 7.13
CA GLY A 143 2.90 8.84 8.40
C GLY A 143 3.04 7.31 8.36
N SER A 144 3.97 6.79 9.16
CA SER A 144 4.17 5.33 9.24
C SER A 144 4.54 4.89 10.64
N GLN A 145 4.12 3.67 10.98
CA GLN A 145 4.53 2.95 12.18
C GLN A 145 4.94 1.54 11.79
N LEU A 146 6.07 1.07 12.32
CA LEU A 146 6.49 -0.31 12.10
C LEU A 146 5.45 -1.27 12.69
N TYR A 147 4.92 -2.18 11.87
CA TYR A 147 4.05 -3.26 12.31
C TYR A 147 4.86 -4.49 12.71
N ARG A 148 5.70 -5.01 11.79
CA ARG A 148 6.66 -6.07 12.07
C ARG A 148 7.75 -6.16 11.00
N ARG A 149 8.81 -6.91 11.30
CA ARG A 149 9.82 -7.31 10.31
C ARG A 149 9.58 -8.74 9.89
N GLU A 150 9.71 -9.00 8.59
CA GLU A 150 9.43 -10.30 8.00
C GLU A 150 10.56 -10.72 7.05
N PRO A 151 11.11 -11.95 7.19
CA PRO A 151 12.05 -12.48 6.23
C PRO A 151 11.41 -12.71 4.85
N PHE A 152 12.20 -12.45 3.81
CA PHE A 152 11.85 -12.73 2.41
C PHE A 152 12.71 -13.87 1.93
N VAL A 153 12.09 -14.96 1.50
CA VAL A 153 12.74 -16.25 1.24
C VAL A 153 12.35 -16.81 -0.12
N GLY A 154 13.16 -17.70 -0.64
CA GLY A 154 12.80 -18.53 -1.79
C GLY A 154 11.95 -19.73 -1.35
N ILE A 155 11.02 -20.14 -2.22
CA ILE A 155 10.23 -21.36 -2.09
C ILE A 155 10.43 -22.27 -3.31
N CYS A 156 10.42 -23.56 -3.04
CA CYS A 156 10.58 -24.63 -4.02
C CYS A 156 9.73 -25.84 -3.60
N PRO A 157 9.62 -26.90 -4.42
CA PRO A 157 9.08 -28.16 -3.96
C PRO A 157 9.83 -28.68 -2.74
N LYS A 158 9.16 -29.41 -1.85
CA LYS A 158 9.75 -29.92 -0.61
C LYS A 158 11.02 -30.76 -0.83
N ASP A 159 11.02 -31.56 -1.90
CA ASP A 159 12.15 -32.47 -2.22
C ASP A 159 13.16 -31.83 -3.18
N HIS A 160 13.05 -30.53 -3.45
CA HIS A 160 13.95 -29.82 -4.34
C HIS A 160 15.36 -29.68 -3.72
N PRO A 161 16.46 -29.75 -4.52
CA PRO A 161 17.82 -29.59 -3.99
C PRO A 161 18.11 -28.29 -3.23
N PHE A 162 17.26 -27.27 -3.40
CA PHE A 162 17.39 -25.98 -2.69
C PHE A 162 16.78 -25.99 -1.30
N ALA A 163 15.86 -26.91 -0.99
CA ALA A 163 15.16 -26.94 0.29
C ALA A 163 16.13 -27.00 1.48
N GLY A 164 15.98 -26.05 2.43
CA GLY A 164 16.81 -25.95 3.62
C GLY A 164 18.22 -25.43 3.41
N ARG A 165 18.55 -24.87 2.24
CA ARG A 165 19.91 -24.43 1.90
C ARG A 165 19.98 -22.90 1.64
N GLU A 166 21.22 -22.41 1.72
CA GLU A 166 21.62 -21.16 1.09
C GLU A 166 21.99 -21.43 -0.37
N VAL A 167 21.41 -20.67 -1.31
CA VAL A 167 21.52 -20.85 -2.75
C VAL A 167 22.08 -19.57 -3.37
N SER A 168 23.00 -19.70 -4.33
CA SER A 168 23.57 -18.52 -5.00
C SER A 168 22.63 -17.97 -6.07
N VAL A 169 22.86 -16.73 -6.51
CA VAL A 169 22.09 -16.12 -7.60
C VAL A 169 22.29 -16.91 -8.90
N GLU A 170 23.50 -17.37 -9.17
CA GLU A 170 23.80 -18.18 -10.38
C GLU A 170 23.07 -19.54 -10.38
N GLU A 171 22.78 -20.11 -9.21
CA GLU A 171 22.01 -21.35 -9.11
C GLU A 171 20.54 -21.09 -9.43
N ILE A 172 19.93 -20.04 -8.84
CA ILE A 172 18.50 -19.74 -9.09
C ILE A 172 18.21 -19.33 -10.52
N LEU A 173 19.14 -18.69 -11.22
CA LEU A 173 19.00 -18.29 -12.63
C LEU A 173 18.82 -19.49 -13.59
N LYS A 174 19.21 -20.69 -13.17
CA LYS A 174 19.05 -21.93 -13.96
C LYS A 174 17.64 -22.51 -13.84
N GLU A 175 16.86 -22.04 -12.87
CA GLU A 175 15.51 -22.52 -12.61
C GLU A 175 14.45 -21.74 -13.39
N THR A 176 13.23 -22.27 -13.42
CA THR A 176 12.05 -21.50 -13.82
C THR A 176 11.59 -20.65 -12.66
N LEU A 177 11.58 -19.33 -12.83
CA LEU A 177 11.03 -18.40 -11.85
C LEU A 177 9.53 -18.21 -12.07
N ILE A 178 8.72 -18.40 -11.03
CA ILE A 178 7.31 -18.00 -11.01
C ILE A 178 7.19 -16.77 -10.11
N HIS A 179 6.85 -15.62 -10.68
CA HIS A 179 6.85 -14.36 -9.97
C HIS A 179 5.52 -13.63 -10.06
N ARG A 180 5.35 -12.64 -9.17
CA ARG A 180 4.18 -11.78 -9.14
C ARG A 180 4.20 -10.75 -10.28
N GLU A 181 3.07 -10.12 -10.50
CA GLU A 181 2.86 -9.05 -11.48
C GLU A 181 3.66 -7.78 -11.14
N ASN A 182 3.88 -6.95 -12.16
CA ASN A 182 4.49 -5.62 -12.02
C ASN A 182 3.71 -4.75 -11.02
N GLY A 183 4.43 -4.06 -10.14
CA GLY A 183 3.85 -3.27 -9.05
C GLY A 183 3.59 -4.08 -7.77
N SER A 184 3.89 -5.37 -7.76
CA SER A 184 3.94 -6.19 -6.56
C SER A 184 5.18 -5.87 -5.71
N GLY A 185 5.00 -5.70 -4.40
CA GLY A 185 6.12 -5.48 -3.48
C GLY A 185 7.12 -6.64 -3.47
N THR A 186 6.67 -7.88 -3.58
CA THR A 186 7.53 -9.07 -3.62
C THR A 186 8.40 -9.12 -4.88
N LEU A 187 7.85 -8.72 -6.02
CA LEU A 187 8.65 -8.64 -7.25
C LEU A 187 9.72 -7.55 -7.15
N ALA A 188 9.36 -6.37 -6.67
CA ALA A 188 10.31 -5.26 -6.52
C ALA A 188 11.51 -5.62 -5.61
N ILE A 189 11.28 -6.39 -4.54
CA ILE A 189 12.35 -6.87 -3.65
C ILE A 189 13.29 -7.83 -4.40
N LEU A 190 12.74 -8.76 -5.17
CA LEU A 190 13.55 -9.70 -5.96
C LEU A 190 14.37 -8.97 -7.02
N GLU A 191 13.76 -8.03 -7.76
CA GLU A 191 14.45 -7.21 -8.76
C GLU A 191 15.60 -6.38 -8.15
N GLU A 192 15.35 -5.74 -6.98
CA GLU A 192 16.39 -5.04 -6.24
C GLU A 192 17.56 -5.98 -5.90
N LYS A 193 17.27 -7.19 -5.43
CA LYS A 193 18.29 -8.18 -5.06
C LYS A 193 19.06 -8.71 -6.26
N LEU A 194 18.41 -8.95 -7.38
CA LEU A 194 19.07 -9.33 -8.64
C LEU A 194 20.00 -8.21 -9.13
N LEU A 195 19.54 -6.95 -9.06
CA LEU A 195 20.31 -5.79 -9.49
C LEU A 195 21.60 -5.62 -8.66
N GLU A 196 21.60 -5.92 -7.36
CA GLU A 196 22.82 -5.93 -6.52
C GLU A 196 23.90 -6.88 -7.07
N HIS A 197 23.50 -7.92 -7.81
CA HIS A 197 24.37 -8.88 -8.48
C HIS A 197 24.58 -8.60 -9.97
N ASN A 198 24.14 -7.45 -10.49
CA ASN A 198 24.11 -7.10 -11.91
C ASN A 198 23.31 -8.10 -12.76
N GLU A 199 22.26 -8.67 -12.21
CA GLU A 199 21.37 -9.63 -12.85
C GLU A 199 19.94 -9.08 -12.96
N SER A 200 19.09 -9.75 -13.77
CA SER A 200 17.71 -9.36 -14.00
C SER A 200 16.81 -10.58 -14.21
N LEU A 201 15.49 -10.33 -14.29
CA LEU A 201 14.50 -11.41 -14.51
C LEU A 201 14.70 -12.15 -15.83
N GLU A 202 15.16 -11.47 -16.87
CA GLU A 202 15.41 -12.03 -18.20
C GLU A 202 16.57 -13.05 -18.23
N ARG A 203 17.38 -13.09 -17.19
CA ARG A 203 18.50 -14.02 -17.04
C ARG A 203 18.08 -15.39 -16.53
N PHE A 204 16.87 -15.51 -15.98
CA PHE A 204 16.33 -16.83 -15.61
C PHE A 204 16.14 -17.71 -16.84
N HIS A 205 16.37 -19.00 -16.67
CA HIS A 205 16.11 -19.97 -17.73
C HIS A 205 14.70 -19.82 -18.35
N ARG A 206 13.72 -19.55 -17.48
CA ARG A 206 12.34 -19.23 -17.84
C ARG A 206 11.71 -18.41 -16.72
N HIS A 207 10.82 -17.47 -17.03
CA HIS A 207 10.03 -16.79 -16.02
C HIS A 207 8.53 -16.78 -16.38
N ILE A 208 7.68 -16.88 -15.35
CA ILE A 208 6.22 -16.97 -15.48
C ILE A 208 5.62 -15.94 -14.53
N CYS A 209 4.77 -15.04 -15.05
CA CYS A 209 4.11 -14.03 -14.27
C CYS A 209 2.70 -14.46 -13.86
N ILE A 210 2.42 -14.49 -12.54
CA ILE A 210 1.12 -14.88 -11.97
C ILE A 210 0.77 -13.97 -10.79
N SER A 211 -0.43 -13.41 -10.78
CA SER A 211 -0.87 -12.48 -9.72
C SER A 211 -1.48 -13.16 -8.48
N SER A 212 -1.70 -14.47 -8.51
CA SER A 212 -2.31 -15.25 -7.43
C SER A 212 -1.28 -16.06 -6.66
N PHE A 213 -1.10 -15.78 -5.37
CA PHE A 213 -0.22 -16.59 -4.49
C PHE A 213 -0.66 -18.06 -4.44
N LYS A 214 -1.96 -18.33 -4.38
CA LYS A 214 -2.48 -19.68 -4.39
C LYS A 214 -2.01 -20.46 -5.63
N MET A 215 -2.15 -19.85 -6.80
CA MET A 215 -1.71 -20.46 -8.06
C MET A 215 -0.18 -20.66 -8.10
N ILE A 216 0.59 -19.68 -7.61
CA ILE A 216 2.06 -19.79 -7.50
C ILE A 216 2.41 -20.98 -6.62
N ILE A 217 1.83 -21.11 -5.43
CA ILE A 217 2.08 -22.23 -4.49
C ILE A 217 1.75 -23.57 -5.16
N ASP A 218 0.59 -23.70 -5.80
CA ASP A 218 0.15 -24.92 -6.44
C ASP A 218 1.13 -25.34 -7.56
N LEU A 219 1.64 -24.41 -8.35
CA LEU A 219 2.64 -24.67 -9.39
C LEU A 219 4.01 -25.04 -8.81
N ILE A 220 4.45 -24.37 -7.74
CA ILE A 220 5.69 -24.72 -7.03
C ILE A 220 5.61 -26.16 -6.51
N LYS A 221 4.53 -26.53 -5.82
CA LYS A 221 4.32 -27.90 -5.31
C LYS A 221 4.31 -28.93 -6.41
N SER A 222 3.83 -28.56 -7.59
CA SER A 222 3.81 -29.41 -8.80
C SER A 222 5.17 -29.47 -9.53
N GLY A 223 6.22 -28.82 -9.02
CA GLY A 223 7.56 -28.90 -9.58
C GLY A 223 7.82 -28.02 -10.81
N TYR A 224 6.99 -27.00 -11.06
CA TYR A 224 7.16 -26.13 -12.24
C TYR A 224 8.25 -25.06 -12.10
N GLY A 225 8.85 -24.89 -10.90
CA GLY A 225 9.94 -23.95 -10.68
C GLY A 225 10.07 -23.49 -9.23
N ILE A 226 10.63 -22.30 -9.06
CA ILE A 226 10.84 -21.65 -7.76
C ILE A 226 10.12 -20.30 -7.72
N SER A 227 9.89 -19.75 -6.51
CA SER A 227 9.37 -18.42 -6.33
C SER A 227 10.00 -17.75 -5.10
N PHE A 228 9.72 -16.47 -4.91
CA PHE A 228 10.15 -15.70 -3.73
C PHE A 228 8.96 -15.06 -3.05
N VAL A 229 8.86 -15.28 -1.74
CA VAL A 229 7.72 -14.84 -0.91
C VAL A 229 8.21 -14.45 0.50
N TYR A 230 7.34 -13.84 1.28
CA TYR A 230 7.61 -13.69 2.70
C TYR A 230 7.49 -15.03 3.43
N GLU A 231 8.35 -15.24 4.41
CA GLU A 231 8.46 -16.50 5.15
C GLU A 231 7.14 -16.92 5.81
N VAL A 232 6.35 -15.96 6.27
CA VAL A 232 5.03 -16.22 6.87
C VAL A 232 4.09 -16.99 5.95
N LEU A 233 4.17 -16.76 4.65
CA LEU A 233 3.39 -17.50 3.65
C LEU A 233 3.95 -18.92 3.49
N ALA A 234 5.27 -19.05 3.35
CA ALA A 234 5.94 -20.34 3.14
C ALA A 234 5.70 -21.31 4.32
N LYS A 235 5.72 -20.81 5.57
CA LYS A 235 5.50 -21.60 6.78
C LYS A 235 4.08 -22.15 6.95
N ARG A 236 3.10 -21.64 6.20
CA ARG A 236 1.72 -22.14 6.26
C ARG A 236 1.50 -23.42 5.45
N ASP A 237 2.39 -23.75 4.51
CA ASP A 237 2.28 -24.96 3.70
C ASP A 237 3.50 -25.87 3.92
N PRO A 238 3.34 -27.01 4.62
CA PRO A 238 4.44 -27.93 4.93
C PRO A 238 4.96 -28.71 3.70
N GLU A 239 4.31 -28.61 2.55
CA GLU A 239 4.75 -29.21 1.29
C GLU A 239 5.71 -28.31 0.50
N LEU A 240 5.96 -27.08 1.00
CA LEU A 240 6.96 -26.19 0.43
C LEU A 240 8.33 -26.40 1.08
N GLY A 241 9.37 -26.44 0.26
CA GLY A 241 10.75 -26.26 0.67
C GLY A 241 11.09 -24.77 0.73
N ILE A 242 11.79 -24.34 1.78
CA ILE A 242 12.24 -22.95 1.94
C ILE A 242 13.75 -22.93 1.71
N PHE A 243 14.24 -21.91 0.99
CA PHE A 243 15.66 -21.63 0.82
C PHE A 243 15.95 -20.14 0.95
N THR A 244 17.20 -19.80 1.22
CA THR A 244 17.65 -18.40 1.30
C THR A 244 18.70 -18.12 0.24
N LEU A 245 18.80 -16.89 -0.21
CA LEU A 245 19.91 -16.47 -1.05
C LEU A 245 21.18 -16.32 -0.19
N LYS A 246 22.33 -16.70 -0.75
CA LYS A 246 23.64 -16.50 -0.11
C LYS A 246 23.85 -15.01 0.17
N GLY A 247 24.38 -14.70 1.34
CA GLY A 247 24.69 -13.34 1.79
C GLY A 247 23.81 -12.93 2.98
N GLU A 248 23.55 -11.62 3.11
CA GLU A 248 22.73 -11.14 4.21
C GLU A 248 21.26 -11.53 4.02
N PRO A 249 20.58 -11.98 5.09
CA PRO A 249 19.16 -12.29 5.03
C PRO A 249 18.35 -11.08 4.57
N ILE A 250 17.46 -11.31 3.62
CA ILE A 250 16.54 -10.26 3.17
C ILE A 250 15.41 -10.14 4.20
N VAL A 251 15.39 -9.06 4.96
CA VAL A 251 14.32 -8.75 5.91
C VAL A 251 13.68 -7.45 5.51
N ARG A 252 12.36 -7.43 5.45
CA ARG A 252 11.58 -6.24 5.09
C ARG A 252 10.62 -5.86 6.19
N GLU A 253 10.28 -4.58 6.23
CA GLU A 253 9.35 -4.03 7.20
C GLU A 253 7.94 -4.03 6.62
N PHE A 254 6.98 -4.52 7.40
CA PHE A 254 5.57 -4.24 7.22
C PHE A 254 5.25 -3.00 8.03
N ASN A 255 4.66 -2.03 7.40
CA ASN A 255 4.37 -0.74 8.00
C ASN A 255 2.87 -0.45 7.96
N VAL A 256 2.33 0.05 9.06
CA VAL A 256 1.06 0.74 9.07
C VAL A 256 1.30 2.14 8.53
N ILE A 257 0.59 2.50 7.48
CA ILE A 257 0.69 3.83 6.85
C ILE A 257 -0.66 4.54 6.86
N TYR A 258 -0.60 5.84 7.02
CA TYR A 258 -1.76 6.72 7.11
C TYR A 258 -1.41 8.12 6.60
N LEU A 259 -2.40 8.94 6.29
CA LEU A 259 -2.15 10.35 5.97
C LEU A 259 -1.63 11.09 7.20
N LYS A 260 -0.55 11.86 7.07
CA LYS A 260 0.12 12.56 8.20
C LYS A 260 -0.80 13.44 9.05
N HIS A 261 -1.85 13.98 8.44
CA HIS A 261 -2.82 14.83 9.10
C HIS A 261 -4.03 14.07 9.69
N ALA A 262 -4.11 12.76 9.43
CA ALA A 262 -5.18 11.92 9.96
C ALA A 262 -4.89 11.52 11.41
N ASP A 263 -5.89 11.67 12.28
CA ASP A 263 -5.82 11.13 13.64
C ASP A 263 -6.40 9.70 13.63
N VAL A 264 -5.50 8.74 13.46
CA VAL A 264 -5.84 7.30 13.36
C VAL A 264 -5.46 6.51 14.60
N ARG A 265 -4.91 7.16 15.64
CA ARG A 265 -4.37 6.48 16.83
C ARG A 265 -5.40 5.61 17.52
N GLU A 266 -6.58 6.14 17.82
CA GLU A 266 -7.66 5.39 18.45
C GLU A 266 -8.07 4.17 17.59
N LYS A 267 -8.20 4.34 16.27
CA LYS A 267 -8.53 3.26 15.33
C LYS A 267 -7.44 2.19 15.21
N MET A 268 -6.18 2.60 15.30
CA MET A 268 -5.05 1.68 15.35
C MET A 268 -5.03 0.85 16.64
N GLU A 269 -5.32 1.47 17.79
CA GLU A 269 -5.39 0.77 19.09
C GLU A 269 -6.52 -0.27 19.14
N TRP A 270 -7.58 -0.13 18.35
CA TRP A 270 -8.65 -1.12 18.29
C TRP A 270 -8.23 -2.43 17.62
N PHE A 271 -7.26 -2.37 16.71
CA PHE A 271 -6.95 -3.48 15.81
C PHE A 271 -5.51 -4.02 15.96
N LEU A 272 -4.53 -3.18 16.27
CA LEU A 272 -3.11 -3.54 16.35
C LEU A 272 -2.69 -4.00 17.74
#